data_2581fbe2af20dcf637677603809161e5
#
_entry.id   2581fbe2af20dcf637677603809161e5
#
_cell.length_a   1.000
_cell.length_b   1.000
_cell.length_c   1.000
_cell.angle_alpha   90.00
_cell.angle_beta   90.00
_cell.angle_gamma   90.00
#
_symmetry.space_group_name_H-M   'P 1'
#
loop_
_entity.id
_entity.type
_entity.pdbx_description
1 polymer ?
#
loop_
_entity_poly.entity_id
_entity_poly.type
_entity_poly.pdbx_seq_one_letter_code
_entity_poly.pdbx_strand_id
1 'polypeptide(L)'
;MKTLIIVDAQVDFISGSLACKGSDEALKHLVELIESNPDMAVVYTADWHSPTNGSFEKNGGIWPVHCVENTEGAGLYQGFYTLSREDARPNDKNIFKKGRCDDVEEYSGCLGTNAAGDVLKDFVTGDILVAGFASEYCVRETLLGLREEGLNAALYLPGVAYVDEKDHEKNLADLKKRNIPILED
;
A
#
# COMPACT_ATOMS: atom_id res chain seq x y z
N MET A 1 19.90 4.81 -3.60
CA MET A 1 18.71 5.59 -3.16
C MET A 1 17.70 4.60 -2.63
N LYS A 2 17.04 4.89 -1.52
CA LYS A 2 15.96 4.04 -0.99
C LYS A 2 14.61 4.62 -1.40
N THR A 3 13.67 3.75 -1.73
CA THR A 3 12.28 4.14 -2.03
C THR A 3 11.35 3.46 -1.03
N LEU A 4 10.48 4.21 -0.38
CA LEU A 4 9.39 3.67 0.44
C LEU A 4 8.11 3.66 -0.39
N ILE A 5 7.49 2.50 -0.50
CA ILE A 5 6.16 2.33 -1.08
C ILE A 5 5.18 2.13 0.08
N ILE A 6 4.24 3.06 0.22
CA ILE A 6 3.15 2.97 1.19
C ILE A 6 1.90 2.49 0.46
N VAL A 7 1.55 1.24 0.71
CA VAL A 7 0.44 0.57 0.05
C VAL A 7 -0.86 0.89 0.76
N ASP A 8 -1.79 1.51 0.06
CA ASP A 8 -3.21 1.66 0.40
C ASP A 8 -3.49 2.15 1.84
N ALA A 9 -2.67 3.08 2.36
CA ALA A 9 -2.92 3.68 3.67
C ALA A 9 -4.06 4.72 3.59
N GLN A 10 -5.27 4.22 3.27
CA GLN A 10 -6.49 4.97 2.98
C GLN A 10 -7.46 4.94 4.16
N VAL A 11 -8.37 5.90 4.22
CA VAL A 11 -9.34 6.06 5.33
C VAL A 11 -10.15 4.78 5.58
N ASP A 12 -10.61 4.09 4.53
CA ASP A 12 -11.40 2.87 4.69
C ASP A 12 -10.60 1.72 5.32
N PHE A 13 -9.29 1.65 5.11
CA PHE A 13 -8.40 0.67 5.75
C PHE A 13 -7.89 1.11 7.13
N ILE A 14 -8.08 2.37 7.51
CA ILE A 14 -7.66 2.89 8.83
C ILE A 14 -8.82 2.85 9.82
N SER A 15 -9.95 3.43 9.47
CA SER A 15 -11.10 3.61 10.38
C SER A 15 -12.45 3.40 9.70
N GLY A 16 -12.47 3.09 8.40
CA GLY A 16 -13.68 2.91 7.61
C GLY A 16 -14.16 1.46 7.55
N SER A 17 -14.74 1.09 6.41
CA SER A 17 -15.47 -0.17 6.23
C SER A 17 -14.61 -1.43 6.29
N LEU A 18 -13.30 -1.32 6.08
CA LEU A 18 -12.34 -2.43 6.08
C LEU A 18 -11.12 -2.12 6.98
N ALA A 19 -11.38 -1.54 8.15
CA ALA A 19 -10.34 -1.12 9.08
C ALA A 19 -9.39 -2.25 9.47
N CYS A 20 -8.09 -2.04 9.26
CA CYS A 20 -7.01 -2.96 9.59
C CYS A 20 -6.57 -2.80 11.06
N LYS A 21 -6.23 -3.92 11.71
CA LYS A 21 -5.66 -3.92 13.05
C LYS A 21 -4.23 -3.39 13.01
N GLY A 22 -3.89 -2.52 13.95
CA GLY A 22 -2.56 -1.93 14.07
C GLY A 22 -2.30 -0.74 13.15
N SER A 23 -3.33 -0.22 12.45
CA SER A 23 -3.18 0.89 11.51
C SER A 23 -2.61 2.16 12.13
N ASP A 24 -3.05 2.56 13.33
CA ASP A 24 -2.56 3.77 14.00
C ASP A 24 -1.06 3.68 14.32
N GLU A 25 -0.59 2.54 14.82
CA GLU A 25 0.82 2.33 15.14
C GLU A 25 1.68 2.26 13.87
N ALA A 26 1.18 1.55 12.84
CA ALA A 26 1.85 1.49 11.54
C ALA A 26 1.99 2.89 10.90
N LEU A 27 0.95 3.72 10.95
CA LEU A 27 0.99 5.09 10.44
C LEU A 27 2.01 5.95 11.18
N LYS A 28 2.12 5.81 12.49
CA LYS A 28 3.11 6.51 13.29
C LYS A 28 4.53 6.13 12.88
N HIS A 29 4.82 4.83 12.75
CA HIS A 29 6.12 4.35 12.28
C HIS A 29 6.44 4.82 10.86
N LEU A 30 5.46 4.86 9.96
CA LEU A 30 5.63 5.38 8.60
C LEU A 30 6.00 6.85 8.59
N VAL A 31 5.32 7.69 9.37
CA VAL A 31 5.64 9.12 9.50
C VAL A 31 7.04 9.31 10.09
N GLU A 32 7.38 8.59 11.16
CA GLU A 32 8.71 8.64 11.79
C GLU A 32 9.81 8.22 10.81
N LEU A 33 9.60 7.14 10.05
CA LEU A 33 10.54 6.67 9.05
C LEU A 33 10.79 7.72 7.96
N ILE A 34 9.73 8.36 7.44
CA ILE A 34 9.83 9.39 6.41
C ILE A 34 10.61 10.60 6.93
N GLU A 35 10.25 11.11 8.10
CA GLU A 35 10.86 12.31 8.68
C GLU A 35 12.32 12.08 9.07
N SER A 36 12.70 10.86 9.44
CA SER A 36 14.06 10.50 9.81
C SER A 36 14.98 10.21 8.63
N ASN A 37 14.44 10.09 7.41
CA ASN A 37 15.19 9.69 6.21
C ASN A 37 15.00 10.69 5.05
N PRO A 38 15.68 11.85 5.08
CA PRO A 38 15.46 12.94 4.13
C PRO A 38 15.76 12.58 2.67
N ASP A 39 16.62 11.60 2.43
CA ASP A 39 17.02 11.18 1.08
C ASP A 39 16.18 10.01 0.52
N MET A 40 15.18 9.53 1.27
CA MET A 40 14.30 8.44 0.85
C MET A 40 13.15 8.97 -0.01
N ALA A 41 13.00 8.44 -1.22
CA ALA A 41 11.83 8.73 -2.04
C ALA A 41 10.59 8.06 -1.44
N VAL A 42 9.43 8.72 -1.53
CA VAL A 42 8.16 8.18 -1.02
C VAL A 42 7.12 8.15 -2.13
N VAL A 43 6.52 6.98 -2.32
CA VAL A 43 5.40 6.78 -3.24
C VAL A 43 4.27 6.07 -2.51
N TYR A 44 3.05 6.28 -2.99
CA TYR A 44 1.82 5.76 -2.40
C TYR A 44 1.06 4.95 -3.44
N THR A 45 0.42 3.85 -3.02
CA THR A 45 -0.64 3.26 -3.82
C THR A 45 -1.99 3.59 -3.22
N ALA A 46 -3.02 3.52 -4.03
CA ALA A 46 -4.40 3.72 -3.60
C ALA A 46 -5.34 2.83 -4.40
N ASP A 47 -6.16 2.04 -3.70
CA ASP A 47 -7.34 1.43 -4.29
C ASP A 47 -8.30 2.51 -4.75
N TRP A 48 -8.81 2.34 -5.98
CA TRP A 48 -9.65 3.34 -6.62
C TRP A 48 -10.78 2.68 -7.38
N HIS A 49 -11.70 2.11 -6.61
CA HIS A 49 -12.77 1.26 -7.13
C HIS A 49 -13.95 2.08 -7.67
N SER A 50 -14.52 1.62 -8.78
CA SER A 50 -15.83 2.09 -9.19
C SER A 50 -16.91 1.63 -8.19
N PRO A 51 -18.07 2.29 -8.11
CA PRO A 51 -19.18 1.82 -7.28
C PRO A 51 -19.73 0.43 -7.68
N THR A 52 -19.40 -0.03 -8.88
CA THR A 52 -19.83 -1.32 -9.47
C THR A 52 -18.76 -2.40 -9.42
N ASN A 53 -17.63 -2.13 -8.76
CA ASN A 53 -16.52 -3.09 -8.70
C ASN A 53 -16.98 -4.47 -8.19
N GLY A 54 -16.57 -5.52 -8.91
CA GLY A 54 -16.95 -6.90 -8.65
C GLY A 54 -16.38 -7.50 -7.37
N SER A 55 -15.35 -6.84 -6.74
CA SER A 55 -14.81 -7.27 -5.46
C SER A 55 -15.78 -7.07 -4.29
N PHE A 56 -16.79 -6.20 -4.44
CA PHE A 56 -17.73 -5.86 -3.38
C PHE A 56 -18.82 -6.93 -3.20
N GLU A 57 -19.18 -7.25 -1.96
CA GLU A 57 -20.24 -8.20 -1.61
C GLU A 57 -21.56 -7.90 -2.33
N LYS A 58 -21.95 -6.63 -2.43
CA LYS A 58 -23.16 -6.19 -3.13
C LYS A 58 -23.13 -6.49 -4.63
N ASN A 59 -21.96 -6.72 -5.21
CA ASN A 59 -21.75 -7.02 -6.63
C ASN A 59 -21.30 -8.47 -6.86
N GLY A 60 -21.32 -9.33 -5.81
CA GLY A 60 -20.98 -10.76 -5.88
C GLY A 60 -19.58 -11.12 -5.40
N GLY A 61 -18.78 -10.16 -4.97
CA GLY A 61 -17.45 -10.35 -4.38
C GLY A 61 -17.51 -10.70 -2.88
N ILE A 62 -16.39 -10.54 -2.21
CA ILE A 62 -16.20 -10.94 -0.80
C ILE A 62 -15.93 -9.76 0.15
N TRP A 63 -15.72 -8.56 -0.38
CA TRP A 63 -15.33 -7.41 0.42
C TRP A 63 -16.50 -6.46 0.68
N PRO A 64 -16.57 -5.84 1.86
CA PRO A 64 -17.45 -4.69 2.05
C PRO A 64 -17.07 -3.59 1.05
N VAL A 65 -18.00 -2.68 0.76
CA VAL A 65 -17.72 -1.52 -0.10
C VAL A 65 -16.63 -0.68 0.57
N HIS A 66 -15.53 -0.46 -0.14
CA HIS A 66 -14.37 0.32 0.35
C HIS A 66 -13.69 1.05 -0.79
N CYS A 67 -12.94 2.08 -0.48
CA CYS A 67 -12.08 2.85 -1.40
C CYS A 67 -12.77 3.21 -2.72
N VAL A 68 -14.07 3.56 -2.66
CA VAL A 68 -14.81 3.99 -3.85
C VAL A 68 -14.25 5.33 -4.32
N GLU A 69 -13.97 5.43 -5.60
CA GLU A 69 -13.40 6.62 -6.22
C GLU A 69 -14.12 7.91 -5.83
N ASN A 70 -13.37 8.96 -5.58
CA ASN A 70 -13.85 10.29 -5.21
C ASN A 70 -14.65 10.34 -3.88
N THR A 71 -14.55 9.33 -3.03
CA THR A 71 -15.10 9.36 -1.66
C THR A 71 -14.00 9.63 -0.64
N GLU A 72 -14.40 10.03 0.58
CA GLU A 72 -13.49 10.20 1.71
C GLU A 72 -12.76 8.90 2.04
N GLY A 73 -13.46 7.75 1.95
CA GLY A 73 -12.91 6.41 2.23
C GLY A 73 -11.71 6.06 1.35
N ALA A 74 -11.70 6.52 0.09
CA ALA A 74 -10.59 6.34 -0.84
C ALA A 74 -9.42 7.32 -0.60
N GLY A 75 -9.57 8.31 0.28
CA GLY A 75 -8.51 9.27 0.61
C GLY A 75 -7.37 8.62 1.38
N LEU A 76 -6.12 9.02 1.09
CA LEU A 76 -4.95 8.62 1.88
C LEU A 76 -4.98 9.28 3.26
N TYR A 77 -4.25 8.68 4.21
CA TYR A 77 -4.09 9.21 5.56
C TYR A 77 -3.71 10.69 5.56
N GLN A 78 -4.49 11.51 6.25
CA GLN A 78 -4.33 12.96 6.25
C GLN A 78 -2.97 13.42 6.79
N GLY A 79 -2.36 12.66 7.70
CA GLY A 79 -1.03 12.96 8.25
C GLY A 79 0.08 13.01 7.21
N PHE A 80 -0.05 12.29 6.09
CA PHE A 80 0.97 12.36 5.02
C PHE A 80 0.97 13.70 4.27
N TYR A 81 -0.15 14.41 4.24
CA TYR A 81 -0.22 15.74 3.62
C TYR A 81 0.38 16.85 4.48
N THR A 82 0.69 16.54 5.75
CA THR A 82 1.26 17.48 6.72
C THR A 82 2.71 17.18 7.10
N LEU A 83 3.36 16.23 6.42
CA LEU A 83 4.78 15.93 6.60
C LEU A 83 5.63 17.19 6.47
N SER A 84 6.72 17.30 7.22
CA SER A 84 7.66 18.42 7.08
C SER A 84 8.35 18.39 5.72
N ARG A 85 8.58 17.20 5.19
CA ARG A 85 9.11 16.92 3.86
C ARG A 85 8.03 17.10 2.79
N GLU A 86 8.01 18.25 2.14
CA GLU A 86 7.02 18.56 1.08
C GLU A 86 7.13 17.61 -0.13
N ASP A 87 8.35 17.18 -0.46
CA ASP A 87 8.62 16.23 -1.55
C ASP A 87 8.06 14.83 -1.30
N ALA A 88 7.88 14.45 -0.03
CA ALA A 88 7.30 13.19 0.39
C ALA A 88 5.76 13.22 0.49
N ARG A 89 5.14 14.40 0.49
CA ARG A 89 3.68 14.51 0.57
C ARG A 89 2.98 13.88 -0.64
N PRO A 90 1.80 13.26 -0.45
CA PRO A 90 1.01 12.72 -1.56
C PRO A 90 0.67 13.78 -2.60
N ASN A 91 0.89 13.47 -3.87
CA ASN A 91 0.59 14.35 -5.00
C ASN A 91 0.39 13.52 -6.29
N ASP A 92 0.00 14.16 -7.38
CA ASP A 92 -0.32 13.51 -8.66
C ASP A 92 0.84 12.70 -9.28
N LYS A 93 2.09 12.94 -8.87
CA LYS A 93 3.27 12.24 -9.41
C LYS A 93 3.59 10.99 -8.62
N ASN A 94 3.31 10.97 -7.31
CA ASN A 94 3.72 9.89 -6.42
C ASN A 94 2.55 9.04 -5.87
N ILE A 95 1.30 9.29 -6.30
CA ILE A 95 0.15 8.42 -6.00
C ILE A 95 -0.15 7.54 -7.21
N PHE A 96 -0.09 6.23 -7.02
CA PHE A 96 -0.36 5.21 -8.03
C PHE A 96 -1.68 4.51 -7.74
N LYS A 97 -2.67 4.71 -8.59
CA LYS A 97 -4.02 4.16 -8.43
C LYS A 97 -4.13 2.78 -9.06
N LYS A 98 -4.76 1.84 -8.34
CA LYS A 98 -5.06 0.46 -8.76
C LYS A 98 -6.51 0.11 -8.48
N GLY A 99 -6.93 -1.14 -8.72
CA GLY A 99 -8.29 -1.61 -8.44
C GLY A 99 -9.37 -0.98 -9.32
N ARG A 100 -9.01 -0.51 -10.52
CA ARG A 100 -9.92 0.18 -11.43
C ARG A 100 -10.70 -0.73 -12.36
N CYS A 101 -10.29 -2.00 -12.47
CA CYS A 101 -10.97 -2.98 -13.29
C CYS A 101 -12.07 -3.65 -12.46
N ASP A 102 -13.32 -3.56 -12.92
CA ASP A 102 -14.47 -4.11 -12.19
C ASP A 102 -14.50 -5.64 -12.19
N ASP A 103 -13.90 -6.27 -13.20
CA ASP A 103 -13.96 -7.71 -13.42
C ASP A 103 -12.72 -8.47 -12.90
N VAL A 104 -11.72 -7.75 -12.39
CA VAL A 104 -10.44 -8.34 -11.94
C VAL A 104 -10.08 -7.83 -10.56
N GLU A 105 -9.74 -8.75 -9.66
CA GLU A 105 -9.20 -8.41 -8.33
C GLU A 105 -7.75 -7.95 -8.47
N GLU A 106 -7.48 -6.68 -8.20
CA GLU A 106 -6.15 -6.06 -8.37
C GLU A 106 -5.54 -5.72 -7.01
N TYR A 107 -5.04 -6.71 -6.26
CA TYR A 107 -4.33 -6.46 -5.00
C TYR A 107 -2.99 -5.75 -5.20
N SER A 108 -2.21 -6.19 -6.20
CA SER A 108 -0.87 -5.65 -6.42
C SER A 108 -0.88 -4.21 -6.92
N GLY A 109 -0.07 -3.36 -6.27
CA GLY A 109 0.20 -1.99 -6.73
C GLY A 109 1.17 -1.89 -7.92
N CYS A 110 1.82 -3.00 -8.33
CA CYS A 110 2.89 -2.96 -9.34
C CYS A 110 2.49 -2.34 -10.67
N LEU A 111 1.27 -2.60 -11.12
CA LEU A 111 0.70 -2.05 -12.35
C LEU A 111 -0.15 -0.79 -12.13
N GLY A 112 -0.23 -0.30 -10.88
CA GLY A 112 -0.87 0.96 -10.59
C GLY A 112 -0.25 2.12 -11.36
N THR A 113 -1.06 3.11 -11.71
CA THR A 113 -0.60 4.26 -12.50
C THR A 113 -0.83 5.58 -11.78
N ASN A 114 0.12 6.51 -11.93
CA ASN A 114 -0.03 7.89 -11.47
C ASN A 114 -0.82 8.75 -12.47
N ALA A 115 -0.99 10.03 -12.19
CA ALA A 115 -1.74 10.95 -13.05
C ALA A 115 -1.08 11.20 -14.42
N ALA A 116 0.23 10.99 -14.54
CA ALA A 116 0.96 11.07 -15.81
C ALA A 116 0.89 9.78 -16.64
N GLY A 117 0.38 8.69 -16.05
CA GLY A 117 0.32 7.37 -16.68
C GLY A 117 1.59 6.54 -16.47
N ASP A 118 2.52 7.00 -15.62
CA ASP A 118 3.67 6.17 -15.25
C ASP A 118 3.21 4.97 -14.44
N VAL A 119 3.82 3.81 -14.68
CA VAL A 119 3.53 2.55 -13.96
C VAL A 119 4.45 2.43 -12.76
N LEU A 120 3.93 2.02 -11.59
CA LEU A 120 4.69 1.97 -10.34
C LEU A 120 6.00 1.18 -10.47
N LYS A 121 5.96 -0.04 -11.01
CA LYS A 121 7.14 -0.91 -11.13
C LYS A 121 8.25 -0.31 -11.99
N ASP A 122 7.91 0.52 -12.96
CA ASP A 122 8.87 1.18 -13.86
C ASP A 122 9.35 2.53 -13.30
N PHE A 123 8.61 3.09 -12.36
CA PHE A 123 8.89 4.38 -11.73
C PHE A 123 9.87 4.26 -10.56
N VAL A 124 9.75 3.18 -9.75
CA VAL A 124 10.54 3.01 -8.54
C VAL A 124 11.92 2.44 -8.85
N THR A 125 12.93 2.86 -8.09
CA THR A 125 14.32 2.45 -8.30
C THR A 125 15.07 2.24 -6.99
N GLY A 126 16.19 1.51 -7.04
CA GLY A 126 17.07 1.29 -5.88
C GLY A 126 16.57 0.21 -4.93
N ASP A 127 16.90 0.36 -3.65
CA ASP A 127 16.38 -0.51 -2.59
C ASP A 127 14.98 -0.05 -2.19
N ILE A 128 14.02 -0.96 -2.23
CA ILE A 128 12.61 -0.64 -2.02
C ILE A 128 12.15 -1.21 -0.68
N LEU A 129 11.53 -0.37 0.14
CA LEU A 129 10.77 -0.78 1.31
C LEU A 129 9.28 -0.74 0.97
N VAL A 130 8.58 -1.81 1.27
CA VAL A 130 7.13 -1.92 1.09
C VAL A 130 6.47 -1.99 2.46
N ALA A 131 5.49 -1.16 2.69
CA ALA A 131 4.70 -1.11 3.92
C ALA A 131 3.26 -0.69 3.59
N GLY A 132 2.39 -0.56 4.58
CA GLY A 132 1.00 -0.13 4.41
C GLY A 132 -0.02 -1.23 4.70
N PHE A 133 -1.15 -1.26 3.98
CA PHE A 133 -2.35 -2.05 4.31
C PHE A 133 -2.90 -2.82 3.09
N ALA A 134 -3.46 -4.02 3.22
CA ALA A 134 -3.25 -4.91 4.34
C ALA A 134 -2.06 -5.84 4.07
N SER A 135 -1.35 -6.21 5.13
CA SER A 135 -0.13 -7.04 5.10
C SER A 135 -0.26 -8.31 4.27
N GLU A 136 -1.35 -9.03 4.45
CA GLU A 136 -1.62 -10.35 3.84
C GLU A 136 -2.27 -10.28 2.45
N TYR A 137 -2.62 -9.06 1.98
CA TYR A 137 -3.24 -8.80 0.68
C TYR A 137 -2.41 -7.83 -0.17
N CYS A 138 -2.80 -6.58 -0.25
CA CYS A 138 -2.20 -5.59 -1.15
C CYS A 138 -0.70 -5.38 -0.91
N VAL A 139 -0.25 -5.36 0.34
CA VAL A 139 1.18 -5.25 0.69
C VAL A 139 1.95 -6.46 0.19
N ARG A 140 1.44 -7.68 0.50
CA ARG A 140 2.02 -8.94 0.03
C ARG A 140 2.15 -8.98 -1.50
N GLU A 141 1.04 -8.77 -2.20
CA GLU A 141 1.01 -8.91 -3.65
C GLU A 141 1.84 -7.82 -4.35
N THR A 142 1.91 -6.61 -3.79
CA THR A 142 2.81 -5.57 -4.29
C THR A 142 4.28 -5.96 -4.08
N LEU A 143 4.64 -6.44 -2.88
CA LEU A 143 6.00 -6.89 -2.57
C LEU A 143 6.44 -8.04 -3.48
N LEU A 144 5.59 -9.06 -3.65
CA LEU A 144 5.90 -10.21 -4.52
C LEU A 144 6.03 -9.79 -5.97
N GLY A 145 5.10 -8.98 -6.48
CA GLY A 145 5.15 -8.49 -7.86
C GLY A 145 6.41 -7.68 -8.16
N LEU A 146 6.85 -6.80 -7.25
CA LEU A 146 8.11 -6.08 -7.41
C LEU A 146 9.32 -7.03 -7.45
N ARG A 147 9.33 -8.06 -6.61
CA ARG A 147 10.39 -9.09 -6.60
C ARG A 147 10.40 -9.92 -7.88
N GLU A 148 9.24 -10.27 -8.43
CA GLU A 148 9.11 -10.98 -9.72
C GLU A 148 9.65 -10.15 -10.90
N GLU A 149 9.48 -8.82 -10.83
CA GLU A 149 10.09 -7.88 -11.80
C GLU A 149 11.62 -7.67 -11.57
N GLY A 150 12.22 -8.38 -10.62
CA GLY A 150 13.66 -8.32 -10.34
C GLY A 150 14.09 -7.13 -9.48
N LEU A 151 13.15 -6.40 -8.89
CA LEU A 151 13.44 -5.26 -8.03
C LEU A 151 13.84 -5.72 -6.62
N ASN A 152 14.76 -5.00 -5.98
CA ASN A 152 15.22 -5.30 -4.63
C ASN A 152 14.24 -4.74 -3.58
N ALA A 153 13.13 -5.46 -3.33
CA ALA A 153 12.09 -5.05 -2.40
C ALA A 153 12.11 -5.86 -1.11
N ALA A 154 11.88 -5.21 0.02
CA ALA A 154 11.81 -5.77 1.37
C ALA A 154 10.55 -5.28 2.08
N LEU A 155 10.02 -6.07 3.02
CA LEU A 155 8.92 -5.64 3.88
C LEU A 155 9.47 -4.77 5.02
N TYR A 156 8.86 -3.61 5.27
CA TYR A 156 9.08 -2.83 6.49
C TYR A 156 7.95 -3.15 7.48
N LEU A 157 8.24 -4.07 8.41
CA LEU A 157 7.24 -4.65 9.30
C LEU A 157 6.57 -3.64 10.26
N PRO A 158 7.30 -2.66 10.85
CA PRO A 158 6.64 -1.70 11.74
C PRO A 158 5.58 -0.83 11.05
N GLY A 159 5.68 -0.67 9.73
CA GLY A 159 4.77 0.13 8.92
C GLY A 159 3.59 -0.65 8.32
N VAL A 160 3.29 -1.88 8.76
CA VAL A 160 2.18 -2.67 8.20
C VAL A 160 1.04 -2.87 9.20
N ALA A 161 -0.18 -2.90 8.68
CA ALA A 161 -1.38 -3.33 9.40
C ALA A 161 -2.05 -4.49 8.65
N TYR A 162 -2.98 -5.20 9.27
CA TYR A 162 -3.56 -6.43 8.75
C TYR A 162 -5.06 -6.54 9.07
N VAL A 163 -5.78 -7.31 8.27
CA VAL A 163 -7.20 -7.62 8.50
C VAL A 163 -7.33 -8.78 9.50
N ASP A 164 -6.64 -9.90 9.23
CA ASP A 164 -6.65 -11.09 10.08
C ASP A 164 -5.24 -11.44 10.59
N GLU A 165 -5.09 -11.57 11.90
CA GLU A 165 -3.80 -11.82 12.57
C GLU A 165 -3.17 -13.15 12.13
N LYS A 166 -3.99 -14.21 12.00
CA LYS A 166 -3.47 -15.53 11.61
C LYS A 166 -2.99 -15.55 10.17
N ASP A 167 -3.67 -14.84 9.29
CA ASP A 167 -3.29 -14.76 7.89
C ASP A 167 -2.08 -13.83 7.71
N HIS A 168 -1.98 -12.78 8.53
CA HIS A 168 -0.76 -11.98 8.65
C HIS A 168 0.45 -12.83 9.08
N GLU A 169 0.32 -13.64 10.15
CA GLU A 169 1.40 -14.53 10.61
C GLU A 169 1.81 -15.55 9.54
N LYS A 170 0.84 -16.13 8.84
CA LYS A 170 1.09 -17.05 7.72
C LYS A 170 1.84 -16.33 6.58
N ASN A 171 1.44 -15.11 6.27
CA ASN A 171 2.11 -14.27 5.28
C ASN A 171 3.58 -14.06 5.64
N LEU A 172 3.87 -13.63 6.87
CA LEU A 172 5.26 -13.43 7.32
C LEU A 172 6.09 -14.72 7.25
N ALA A 173 5.50 -15.85 7.64
CA ALA A 173 6.16 -17.16 7.56
C ALA A 173 6.45 -17.56 6.09
N ASP A 174 5.56 -17.28 5.15
CA ASP A 174 5.76 -17.54 3.72
C ASP A 174 6.82 -16.62 3.12
N LEU A 175 6.80 -15.32 3.43
CA LEU A 175 7.83 -14.38 2.99
C LEU A 175 9.23 -14.80 3.45
N LYS A 176 9.36 -15.25 4.72
CA LYS A 176 10.62 -15.80 5.25
C LYS A 176 11.08 -17.05 4.47
N LYS A 177 10.16 -17.98 4.16
CA LYS A 177 10.48 -19.19 3.34
C LYS A 177 10.93 -18.85 1.93
N ARG A 178 10.44 -17.73 1.36
CA ARG A 178 10.84 -17.22 0.05
C ARG A 178 12.13 -16.40 0.08
N ASN A 179 12.79 -16.29 1.24
CA ASN A 179 13.97 -15.45 1.47
C ASN A 179 13.73 -13.98 1.12
N ILE A 180 12.53 -13.48 1.34
CA ILE A 180 12.22 -12.06 1.20
C ILE A 180 12.61 -11.35 2.49
N PRO A 181 13.43 -10.29 2.43
CA PRO A 181 13.85 -9.58 3.63
C PRO A 181 12.67 -8.91 4.33
N ILE A 182 12.65 -9.03 5.67
CA ILE A 182 11.69 -8.36 6.56
C ILE A 182 12.52 -7.52 7.52
N LEU A 183 12.31 -6.22 7.49
CA LEU A 183 12.95 -5.26 8.40
C LEU A 183 12.02 -5.03 9.59
N GLU A 184 12.57 -5.20 10.78
CA GLU A 184 11.84 -5.07 12.06
C GLU A 184 12.18 -3.75 12.79
N ASP A 185 13.15 -2.98 12.24
CA ASP A 185 13.63 -1.70 12.79
C ASP A 185 13.59 -0.60 11.72
#